data_bcdb36db3580819d10af087e88165b79
#
_entry.id   bcdb36db3580819d10af087e88165b79
#
_cell.length_a   1.000
_cell.length_b   1.000
_cell.length_c   1.000
_cell.angle_alpha   90.00
_cell.angle_beta   90.00
_cell.angle_gamma   90.00
#
_symmetry.space_group_name_H-M   'P 1'
#
loop_
_entity.id
_entity.type
_entity.pdbx_description
1 polymer ?
#
loop_
_entity_poly.entity_id
_entity_poly.type
_entity_poly.pdbx_seq_one_letter_code
_entity_poly.pdbx_strand_id
1 'polypeptide(L)'
;MAAIALRSHDRDMTLQIGMLLYPRLTQLDLTGPFEVLHRIPDVKVHLVWKDTQPVHSDSGLGMLPTTAFADCPPLDVVFVPGGRGQIPLMTDTVVLDFLRHHAAGAKYVTSVCTGALVLGAAGLLDGYNAATHWAFVELLPVFGARHVPGRVVVDRNRITGGGVTAGIDFALRLAAELAGDDTARAIQLGLEYDPAPPFASGNPEVADPALVAQLRARFGPLSDRLGVA
;
A
#
# COMPACT_ATOMS: atom_id res chain seq x y z
N MET A 1 -40.40 -35.22 -2.31
CA MET A 1 -39.29 -34.46 -2.96
C MET A 1 -39.46 -32.98 -2.64
N ALA A 2 -38.76 -32.50 -1.63
CA ALA A 2 -38.78 -31.08 -1.22
C ALA A 2 -37.63 -30.36 -1.92
N ALA A 3 -37.94 -29.44 -2.79
CA ALA A 3 -36.98 -28.56 -3.42
C ALA A 3 -36.41 -27.57 -2.38
N ILE A 4 -35.12 -27.67 -2.10
CA ILE A 4 -34.41 -26.71 -1.28
C ILE A 4 -34.35 -25.42 -2.10
N ALA A 5 -35.14 -24.43 -1.70
CA ALA A 5 -35.01 -23.04 -2.22
C ALA A 5 -33.69 -22.45 -1.76
N LEU A 6 -32.73 -22.38 -2.64
CA LEU A 6 -31.51 -21.60 -2.47
C LEU A 6 -31.90 -20.12 -2.28
N ARG A 7 -31.62 -19.61 -1.10
CA ARG A 7 -31.82 -18.19 -0.79
C ARG A 7 -30.90 -17.34 -1.68
N SER A 8 -31.48 -16.69 -2.66
CA SER A 8 -30.88 -15.66 -3.49
C SER A 8 -30.83 -14.33 -2.73
N HIS A 9 -29.90 -14.15 -1.79
CA HIS A 9 -29.73 -12.88 -1.06
C HIS A 9 -28.30 -12.64 -0.65
N ASP A 10 -27.34 -12.84 -1.57
CA ASP A 10 -25.96 -12.36 -1.34
C ASP A 10 -25.21 -12.25 -2.68
N ARG A 11 -25.78 -11.53 -3.62
CA ARG A 11 -25.13 -11.24 -4.91
C ARG A 11 -25.28 -9.76 -5.20
N ASP A 12 -24.32 -9.00 -4.70
CA ASP A 12 -23.78 -7.78 -5.33
C ASP A 12 -22.83 -7.01 -4.38
N MET A 13 -21.95 -7.72 -3.67
CA MET A 13 -20.92 -7.07 -2.83
C MET A 13 -19.55 -7.28 -3.43
N THR A 14 -19.34 -6.76 -4.65
CA THR A 14 -17.98 -6.63 -5.21
C THR A 14 -17.16 -5.72 -4.31
N LEU A 15 -16.09 -6.24 -3.70
CA LEU A 15 -15.19 -5.47 -2.86
C LEU A 15 -14.49 -4.37 -3.68
N GLN A 16 -14.52 -3.14 -3.19
CA GLN A 16 -13.93 -1.99 -3.85
C GLN A 16 -12.56 -1.68 -3.24
N ILE A 17 -11.49 -1.83 -3.99
CA ILE A 17 -10.12 -1.49 -3.57
C ILE A 17 -9.68 -0.23 -4.29
N GLY A 18 -9.39 0.83 -3.55
CA GLY A 18 -8.82 2.06 -4.10
C GLY A 18 -7.31 2.09 -3.88
N MET A 19 -6.55 2.12 -4.96
CA MET A 19 -5.10 2.22 -4.97
C MET A 19 -4.69 3.61 -5.45
N LEU A 20 -4.06 4.41 -4.57
CA LEU A 20 -3.68 5.78 -4.90
C LEU A 20 -2.57 5.80 -5.96
N LEU A 21 -2.82 6.43 -7.10
CA LEU A 21 -1.88 6.57 -8.21
C LEU A 21 -1.45 8.02 -8.38
N TYR A 22 -0.34 8.42 -7.80
CA TYR A 22 0.14 9.80 -7.74
C TYR A 22 1.48 10.00 -8.48
N PRO A 23 1.82 11.25 -8.91
CA PRO A 23 3.06 11.53 -9.61
C PRO A 23 4.30 11.15 -8.80
N ARG A 24 5.31 10.53 -9.45
CA ARG A 24 6.59 10.10 -8.88
C ARG A 24 6.46 9.04 -7.78
N LEU A 25 5.39 8.23 -7.79
CA LEU A 25 5.35 7.00 -7.00
C LEU A 25 6.40 6.00 -7.52
N THR A 26 6.85 5.09 -6.69
CA THR A 26 7.63 3.92 -7.13
C THR A 26 6.66 2.90 -7.72
N GLN A 27 6.75 2.67 -9.03
CA GLN A 27 5.73 1.89 -9.76
C GLN A 27 5.51 0.48 -9.19
N LEU A 28 6.56 -0.21 -8.73
CA LEU A 28 6.43 -1.57 -8.21
C LEU A 28 5.66 -1.61 -6.88
N ASP A 29 5.69 -0.53 -6.09
CA ASP A 29 4.88 -0.37 -4.89
C ASP A 29 3.36 -0.44 -5.20
N LEU A 30 2.97 -0.05 -6.42
CA LEU A 30 1.61 -0.12 -6.91
C LEU A 30 1.36 -1.41 -7.69
N THR A 31 2.21 -1.70 -8.70
CA THR A 31 1.96 -2.78 -9.66
C THR A 31 2.14 -4.16 -9.05
N GLY A 32 3.05 -4.34 -8.07
CA GLY A 32 3.20 -5.59 -7.34
C GLY A 32 1.93 -5.98 -6.57
N PRO A 33 1.42 -5.12 -5.68
CA PRO A 33 0.12 -5.35 -5.03
C PRO A 33 -1.04 -5.45 -6.01
N PHE A 34 -1.09 -4.64 -7.06
CA PHE A 34 -2.13 -4.69 -8.07
C PHE A 34 -2.22 -6.08 -8.72
N GLU A 35 -1.06 -6.67 -9.08
CA GLU A 35 -0.98 -7.98 -9.72
C GLU A 35 -1.55 -9.11 -8.85
N VAL A 36 -1.48 -8.97 -7.53
CA VAL A 36 -2.09 -9.90 -6.58
C VAL A 36 -3.58 -9.60 -6.37
N LEU A 37 -3.90 -8.34 -6.05
CA LEU A 37 -5.22 -7.95 -5.56
C LEU A 37 -6.32 -8.08 -6.62
N HIS A 38 -6.00 -7.80 -7.90
CA HIS A 38 -6.99 -7.95 -8.98
C HIS A 38 -7.40 -9.40 -9.26
N ARG A 39 -6.64 -10.39 -8.73
CA ARG A 39 -6.94 -11.83 -8.88
C ARG A 39 -7.88 -12.35 -7.79
N ILE A 40 -8.19 -11.57 -6.78
CA ILE A 40 -9.15 -11.95 -5.74
C ILE A 40 -10.54 -12.00 -6.40
N PRO A 41 -11.32 -13.09 -6.20
CA PRO A 41 -12.69 -13.16 -6.72
C PRO A 41 -13.56 -12.02 -6.18
N ASP A 42 -14.46 -11.52 -7.01
CA ASP A 42 -15.44 -10.48 -6.66
C ASP A 42 -14.79 -9.20 -6.10
N VAL A 43 -13.64 -8.81 -6.66
CA VAL A 43 -12.94 -7.56 -6.35
C VAL A 43 -12.90 -6.65 -7.58
N LYS A 44 -13.10 -5.36 -7.36
CA LYS A 44 -12.82 -4.30 -8.32
C LYS A 44 -11.73 -3.38 -7.79
N VAL A 45 -10.64 -3.26 -8.54
CA VAL A 45 -9.52 -2.37 -8.21
C VAL A 45 -9.65 -1.08 -9.00
N HIS A 46 -9.58 0.04 -8.29
CA HIS A 46 -9.57 1.40 -8.83
C HIS A 46 -8.17 1.99 -8.66
N LEU A 47 -7.54 2.40 -9.75
CA LEU A 47 -6.35 3.26 -9.71
C LEU A 47 -6.84 4.70 -9.59
N VAL A 48 -6.69 5.30 -8.41
CA VAL A 48 -7.40 6.53 -8.05
C VAL A 48 -6.46 7.71 -8.01
N TRP A 49 -6.83 8.81 -8.69
CA TRP A 49 -6.13 10.09 -8.59
C TRP A 49 -7.11 11.27 -8.69
N LYS A 50 -6.59 12.49 -8.58
CA LYS A 50 -7.38 13.74 -8.67
C LYS A 50 -8.17 13.83 -9.96
N ASP A 51 -7.60 13.33 -11.06
CA ASP A 51 -8.20 13.23 -12.39
C ASP A 51 -7.74 11.96 -13.08
N THR A 52 -8.14 11.75 -14.34
CA THR A 52 -7.78 10.58 -15.14
C THR A 52 -6.65 10.86 -16.16
N GLN A 53 -5.88 11.94 -15.99
CA GLN A 53 -4.72 12.21 -16.82
C GLN A 53 -3.57 11.26 -16.50
N PRO A 54 -2.68 10.97 -17.47
CA PRO A 54 -1.54 10.09 -17.24
C PRO A 54 -0.64 10.58 -16.10
N VAL A 55 -0.29 9.66 -15.22
CA VAL A 55 0.63 9.88 -14.10
C VAL A 55 1.94 9.16 -14.39
N HIS A 56 3.08 9.83 -14.16
CA HIS A 56 4.40 9.23 -14.36
C HIS A 56 5.04 8.85 -13.02
N SER A 57 5.58 7.64 -12.94
CA SER A 57 6.35 7.15 -11.80
C SER A 57 7.68 7.90 -11.63
N ASP A 58 8.40 7.60 -10.56
CA ASP A 58 9.76 8.12 -10.31
C ASP A 58 10.80 7.66 -11.36
N SER A 59 10.53 6.56 -12.05
CA SER A 59 11.33 6.01 -13.15
C SER A 59 10.84 6.42 -14.54
N GLY A 60 9.79 7.22 -14.66
CA GLY A 60 9.22 7.72 -15.91
C GLY A 60 8.18 6.80 -16.57
N LEU A 61 7.79 5.68 -15.94
CA LEU A 61 6.72 4.83 -16.47
C LEU A 61 5.38 5.57 -16.38
N GLY A 62 4.71 5.74 -17.53
CA GLY A 62 3.37 6.32 -17.60
C GLY A 62 2.30 5.31 -17.19
N MET A 63 1.37 5.73 -16.34
CA MET A 63 0.24 4.94 -15.87
C MET A 63 -1.03 5.79 -15.94
N LEU A 64 -2.18 5.14 -16.12
CA LEU A 64 -3.48 5.82 -16.24
C LEU A 64 -4.32 5.54 -14.99
N PRO A 65 -4.79 6.58 -14.26
CA PRO A 65 -5.84 6.40 -13.28
C PRO A 65 -7.11 5.89 -13.95
N THR A 66 -7.79 4.94 -13.31
CA THR A 66 -9.06 4.41 -13.80
C THR A 66 -10.26 5.17 -13.24
N THR A 67 -10.03 5.96 -12.18
CA THR A 67 -11.11 6.62 -11.43
C THR A 67 -10.60 7.95 -10.87
N ALA A 68 -11.30 9.05 -11.14
CA ALA A 68 -11.02 10.32 -10.49
C ALA A 68 -11.54 10.33 -9.04
N PHE A 69 -10.99 11.17 -8.16
CA PHE A 69 -11.47 11.30 -6.77
C PHE A 69 -12.97 11.57 -6.68
N ALA A 70 -13.48 12.42 -7.59
CA ALA A 70 -14.88 12.81 -7.60
C ALA A 70 -15.84 11.65 -7.96
N ASP A 71 -15.34 10.64 -8.69
CA ASP A 71 -16.12 9.51 -9.17
C ASP A 71 -15.83 8.22 -8.38
N CYS A 72 -15.01 8.30 -7.32
CA CYS A 72 -14.59 7.14 -6.56
C CYS A 72 -15.75 6.62 -5.69
N PRO A 73 -16.13 5.35 -5.84
CA PRO A 73 -17.16 4.76 -4.97
C PRO A 73 -16.65 4.60 -3.53
N PRO A 74 -17.51 4.34 -2.56
CA PRO A 74 -17.08 3.91 -1.23
C PRO A 74 -16.11 2.72 -1.34
N LEU A 75 -15.00 2.78 -0.60
CA LEU A 75 -13.93 1.78 -0.67
C LEU A 75 -13.96 0.84 0.53
N ASP A 76 -13.85 -0.46 0.28
CA ASP A 76 -13.60 -1.48 1.31
C ASP A 76 -12.13 -1.49 1.74
N VAL A 77 -11.22 -1.16 0.81
CA VAL A 77 -9.78 -1.08 1.06
C VAL A 77 -9.22 0.21 0.49
N VAL A 78 -8.49 0.95 1.31
CA VAL A 78 -7.66 2.08 0.90
C VAL A 78 -6.21 1.64 0.87
N PHE A 79 -5.52 1.83 -0.24
CA PHE A 79 -4.12 1.47 -0.40
C PHE A 79 -3.28 2.67 -0.88
N VAL A 80 -2.17 2.91 -0.21
CA VAL A 80 -1.22 3.98 -0.54
C VAL A 80 0.17 3.39 -0.81
N PRO A 81 0.67 3.44 -2.05
CA PRO A 81 2.04 3.07 -2.39
C PRO A 81 3.04 4.11 -1.90
N GLY A 82 4.33 3.78 -1.91
CA GLY A 82 5.40 4.72 -1.66
C GLY A 82 6.00 5.33 -2.92
N GLY A 83 7.09 6.04 -2.74
CA GLY A 83 7.85 6.72 -3.77
C GLY A 83 8.15 8.17 -3.40
N ARG A 84 9.07 8.81 -4.12
CA ARG A 84 9.51 10.17 -3.82
C ARG A 84 8.41 11.23 -3.91
N GLY A 85 7.34 10.94 -4.66
CA GLY A 85 6.17 11.81 -4.76
C GLY A 85 5.34 11.89 -3.48
N GLN A 86 5.60 11.07 -2.46
CA GLN A 86 4.88 11.08 -1.19
C GLN A 86 5.12 12.38 -0.39
N ILE A 87 6.27 13.05 -0.56
CA ILE A 87 6.61 14.25 0.21
C ILE A 87 5.53 15.34 0.05
N PRO A 88 5.21 15.83 -1.16
CA PRO A 88 4.15 16.84 -1.32
C PRO A 88 2.76 16.33 -0.90
N LEU A 89 2.51 15.02 -0.92
CA LEU A 89 1.20 14.48 -0.50
C LEU A 89 0.94 14.63 0.99
N MET A 90 1.99 14.65 1.82
CA MET A 90 1.84 14.79 3.27
C MET A 90 1.26 16.15 3.69
N THR A 91 1.21 17.14 2.79
CA THR A 91 0.62 18.47 3.01
C THR A 91 -0.50 18.79 2.02
N ASP A 92 -0.80 17.89 1.08
CA ASP A 92 -1.87 18.05 0.10
C ASP A 92 -3.23 17.74 0.73
N THR A 93 -3.95 18.77 1.15
CA THR A 93 -5.23 18.61 1.85
C THR A 93 -6.26 17.84 1.03
N VAL A 94 -6.27 17.98 -0.30
CA VAL A 94 -7.20 17.24 -1.17
C VAL A 94 -6.95 15.74 -1.08
N VAL A 95 -5.69 15.31 -1.09
CA VAL A 95 -5.32 13.90 -0.94
C VAL A 95 -5.58 13.39 0.48
N LEU A 96 -5.20 14.17 1.49
CA LEU A 96 -5.38 13.77 2.89
C LEU A 96 -6.87 13.63 3.25
N ASP A 97 -7.72 14.55 2.77
CA ASP A 97 -9.15 14.51 3.01
C ASP A 97 -9.82 13.36 2.25
N PHE A 98 -9.39 13.06 1.02
CA PHE A 98 -9.82 11.87 0.29
C PHE A 98 -9.51 10.59 1.08
N LEU A 99 -8.28 10.47 1.60
CA LEU A 99 -7.89 9.29 2.39
C LEU A 99 -8.70 9.18 3.69
N ARG A 100 -8.89 10.28 4.43
CA ARG A 100 -9.71 10.29 5.66
C ARG A 100 -11.15 9.88 5.39
N HIS A 101 -11.75 10.44 4.33
CA HIS A 101 -13.12 10.16 3.94
C HIS A 101 -13.33 8.66 3.69
N HIS A 102 -12.50 8.05 2.84
CA HIS A 102 -12.65 6.64 2.50
C HIS A 102 -12.24 5.71 3.65
N ALA A 103 -11.22 6.08 4.42
CA ALA A 103 -10.76 5.29 5.57
C ALA A 103 -11.84 5.14 6.66
N ALA A 104 -12.75 6.08 6.78
CA ALA A 104 -13.81 6.05 7.79
C ALA A 104 -14.77 4.86 7.62
N GLY A 105 -14.98 4.41 6.36
CA GLY A 105 -15.85 3.27 6.04
C GLY A 105 -15.10 2.01 5.60
N ALA A 106 -13.79 2.09 5.40
CA ALA A 106 -13.01 0.98 4.87
C ALA A 106 -12.80 -0.14 5.89
N LYS A 107 -12.88 -1.39 5.43
CA LYS A 107 -12.50 -2.57 6.20
C LYS A 107 -11.01 -2.54 6.53
N TYR A 108 -10.18 -2.16 5.57
CA TYR A 108 -8.73 -2.05 5.73
C TYR A 108 -8.17 -0.74 5.16
N VAL A 109 -7.26 -0.12 5.91
CA VAL A 109 -6.45 1.03 5.45
C VAL A 109 -5.01 0.58 5.40
N THR A 110 -4.40 0.67 4.23
CA THR A 110 -3.18 -0.07 3.93
C THR A 110 -2.16 0.75 3.17
N SER A 111 -0.90 0.38 3.32
CA SER A 111 0.20 1.03 2.59
C SER A 111 1.38 0.10 2.37
N VAL A 112 2.24 0.47 1.45
CA VAL A 112 3.57 -0.12 1.24
C VAL A 112 4.60 0.99 1.23
N CYS A 113 5.82 0.68 1.69
CA CYS A 113 6.96 1.60 1.61
C CYS A 113 6.66 2.94 2.31
N THR A 114 7.01 4.06 1.71
CA THR A 114 6.75 5.40 2.26
C THR A 114 5.30 5.86 2.19
N GLY A 115 4.40 5.06 1.61
CA GLY A 115 2.95 5.29 1.68
C GLY A 115 2.42 5.36 3.11
N ALA A 116 3.09 4.69 4.06
CA ALA A 116 2.78 4.78 5.48
C ALA A 116 2.90 6.22 6.03
N LEU A 117 3.82 7.03 5.49
CA LEU A 117 3.99 8.42 5.93
C LEU A 117 2.83 9.31 5.46
N VAL A 118 2.26 9.02 4.30
CA VAL A 118 1.06 9.72 3.80
C VAL A 118 -0.14 9.37 4.67
N LEU A 119 -0.32 8.07 5.01
CA LEU A 119 -1.35 7.66 5.97
C LEU A 119 -1.13 8.31 7.34
N GLY A 120 0.13 8.41 7.78
CA GLY A 120 0.49 9.09 9.03
C GLY A 120 0.10 10.57 9.00
N ALA A 121 0.43 11.31 7.94
CA ALA A 121 0.06 12.71 7.75
C ALA A 121 -1.48 12.91 7.68
N ALA A 122 -2.22 11.91 7.21
CA ALA A 122 -3.68 11.88 7.28
C ALA A 122 -4.22 11.59 8.69
N GLY A 123 -3.36 11.27 9.69
CA GLY A 123 -3.77 10.88 11.04
C GLY A 123 -4.29 9.43 11.14
N LEU A 124 -4.11 8.62 10.10
CA LEU A 124 -4.69 7.28 9.99
C LEU A 124 -3.84 6.18 10.62
N LEU A 125 -2.63 6.51 11.11
CA LEU A 125 -1.73 5.58 11.79
C LEU A 125 -1.46 5.94 13.25
N ASP A 126 -2.09 6.99 13.79
CA ASP A 126 -1.91 7.38 15.19
C ASP A 126 -2.31 6.24 16.14
N GLY A 127 -1.39 5.86 17.03
CA GLY A 127 -1.55 4.75 17.96
C GLY A 127 -1.54 3.34 17.34
N TYR A 128 -1.13 3.20 16.07
CA TYR A 128 -0.98 1.91 15.41
C TYR A 128 0.48 1.47 15.32
N ASN A 129 0.69 0.14 15.29
CA ASN A 129 1.94 -0.46 14.86
C ASN A 129 2.00 -0.42 13.33
N ALA A 130 3.16 -0.06 12.78
CA ALA A 130 3.32 0.05 11.34
C ALA A 130 4.72 -0.32 10.85
N ALA A 131 4.80 -0.76 9.59
CA ALA A 131 6.02 -0.83 8.81
C ALA A 131 6.05 0.30 7.77
N THR A 132 7.26 0.63 7.36
CA THR A 132 7.55 1.52 6.22
C THR A 132 8.87 1.08 5.58
N HIS A 133 9.32 1.76 4.54
CA HIS A 133 10.66 1.52 3.98
C HIS A 133 11.75 1.73 5.06
N TRP A 134 12.71 0.82 5.14
CA TRP A 134 13.73 0.77 6.20
C TRP A 134 14.46 2.09 6.47
N ALA A 135 14.67 2.90 5.43
CA ALA A 135 15.33 4.19 5.56
C ALA A 135 14.45 5.30 6.15
N PHE A 136 13.17 5.02 6.42
CA PHE A 136 12.17 5.99 6.87
C PHE A 136 11.48 5.61 8.18
N VAL A 137 11.90 4.53 8.83
CA VAL A 137 11.29 4.00 10.05
C VAL A 137 11.25 5.03 11.19
N GLU A 138 12.25 5.88 11.27
CA GLU A 138 12.39 6.94 12.27
C GLU A 138 11.35 8.06 12.11
N LEU A 139 10.63 8.13 10.99
CA LEU A 139 9.57 9.10 10.75
C LEU A 139 8.19 8.65 11.24
N LEU A 140 7.97 7.35 11.45
CA LEU A 140 6.68 6.86 11.92
C LEU A 140 6.24 7.48 13.26
N PRO A 141 7.12 7.65 14.27
CA PRO A 141 6.76 8.30 15.53
C PRO A 141 6.33 9.75 15.38
N VAL A 142 6.79 10.48 14.35
CA VAL A 142 6.35 11.87 14.06
C VAL A 142 4.84 11.94 13.83
N PHE A 143 4.27 10.84 13.31
CA PHE A 143 2.84 10.70 13.02
C PHE A 143 2.10 9.84 14.06
N GLY A 144 2.65 9.65 15.26
CA GLY A 144 2.04 8.86 16.33
C GLY A 144 2.04 7.34 16.10
N ALA A 145 2.65 6.84 15.02
CA ALA A 145 2.75 5.42 14.72
C ALA A 145 3.97 4.79 15.40
N ARG A 146 3.87 3.52 15.79
CA ARG A 146 4.98 2.75 16.35
C ARG A 146 5.60 1.86 15.27
N HIS A 147 6.88 2.03 14.99
CA HIS A 147 7.60 1.10 14.13
C HIS A 147 7.69 -0.29 14.80
N VAL A 148 7.29 -1.30 14.04
CA VAL A 148 7.49 -2.71 14.40
C VAL A 148 8.29 -3.36 13.27
N PRO A 149 9.41 -4.06 13.58
CA PRO A 149 10.15 -4.80 12.58
C PRO A 149 9.26 -5.86 11.91
N GLY A 150 9.34 -5.93 10.60
CA GLY A 150 8.58 -6.90 9.82
C GLY A 150 8.41 -6.47 8.37
N ARG A 151 8.32 -7.45 7.51
CA ARG A 151 8.08 -7.22 6.07
C ARG A 151 6.64 -6.77 5.82
N VAL A 152 5.70 -7.31 6.62
CA VAL A 152 4.30 -6.89 6.68
C VAL A 152 3.89 -6.82 8.14
N VAL A 153 3.27 -5.72 8.54
CA VAL A 153 2.74 -5.49 9.89
C VAL A 153 1.22 -5.35 9.80
N VAL A 154 0.53 -6.17 10.58
CA VAL A 154 -0.94 -6.12 10.73
C VAL A 154 -1.24 -5.63 12.13
N ASP A 155 -1.97 -4.56 12.26
CA ASP A 155 -2.50 -4.05 13.53
C ASP A 155 -3.96 -3.63 13.35
N ARG A 156 -4.86 -4.44 13.89
CA ARG A 156 -6.31 -4.25 13.71
C ARG A 156 -6.65 -4.19 12.21
N ASN A 157 -7.20 -3.10 11.74
CA ASN A 157 -7.52 -2.88 10.33
C ASN A 157 -6.46 -2.06 9.58
N ARG A 158 -5.24 -1.97 10.10
CA ARG A 158 -4.09 -1.41 9.39
C ARG A 158 -3.16 -2.54 8.94
N ILE A 159 -2.84 -2.58 7.66
CA ILE A 159 -1.86 -3.51 7.11
C ILE A 159 -0.83 -2.69 6.35
N THR A 160 0.42 -2.73 6.81
CA THR A 160 1.49 -1.92 6.24
C THR A 160 2.66 -2.80 5.82
N GLY A 161 3.14 -2.62 4.61
CA GLY A 161 4.31 -3.30 4.06
C GLY A 161 5.57 -2.45 4.15
N GLY A 162 6.71 -3.12 4.23
CA GLY A 162 8.04 -2.49 4.18
C GLY A 162 8.39 -1.95 2.79
N GLY A 163 9.68 -2.00 2.42
CA GLY A 163 10.16 -1.45 1.14
C GLY A 163 9.68 -2.25 -0.08
N VAL A 164 9.62 -1.62 -1.15
CA VAL A 164 9.19 -1.93 -2.53
C VAL A 164 8.64 -3.35 -2.76
N THR A 165 9.52 -4.36 -2.71
CA THR A 165 9.13 -5.76 -2.99
C THR A 165 8.27 -6.39 -1.89
N ALA A 166 8.19 -5.80 -0.70
CA ALA A 166 7.28 -6.22 0.35
C ALA A 166 5.81 -6.04 -0.06
N GLY A 167 5.55 -5.27 -1.12
CA GLY A 167 4.21 -5.07 -1.67
C GLY A 167 3.53 -6.37 -2.12
N ILE A 168 4.29 -7.35 -2.63
CA ILE A 168 3.73 -8.64 -3.04
C ILE A 168 3.33 -9.46 -1.80
N ASP A 169 4.22 -9.57 -0.80
CA ASP A 169 3.91 -10.27 0.46
C ASP A 169 2.72 -9.61 1.19
N PHE A 170 2.71 -8.27 1.22
CA PHE A 170 1.61 -7.48 1.76
C PHE A 170 0.28 -7.81 1.08
N ALA A 171 0.28 -7.85 -0.26
CA ALA A 171 -0.94 -8.09 -1.02
C ALA A 171 -1.44 -9.53 -0.86
N LEU A 172 -0.56 -10.52 -0.75
CA LEU A 172 -0.93 -11.90 -0.41
C LEU A 172 -1.52 -11.99 1.00
N ARG A 173 -0.96 -11.25 1.97
CA ARG A 173 -1.53 -11.16 3.31
C ARG A 173 -2.92 -10.53 3.29
N LEU A 174 -3.10 -9.42 2.57
CA LEU A 174 -4.40 -8.76 2.42
C LEU A 174 -5.41 -9.66 1.68
N ALA A 175 -4.98 -10.41 0.66
CA ALA A 175 -5.82 -11.39 -0.02
C ALA A 175 -6.33 -12.48 0.92
N ALA A 176 -5.47 -12.96 1.84
CA ALA A 176 -5.87 -13.92 2.86
C ALA A 176 -6.92 -13.34 3.83
N GLU A 177 -6.78 -12.06 4.23
CA GLU A 177 -7.76 -11.38 5.09
C GLU A 177 -9.11 -11.15 4.38
N LEU A 178 -9.10 -10.90 3.06
CA LEU A 178 -10.31 -10.60 2.29
C LEU A 178 -11.04 -11.85 1.78
N ALA A 179 -10.30 -12.88 1.38
CA ALA A 179 -10.84 -14.04 0.66
C ALA A 179 -10.35 -15.40 1.18
N GLY A 180 -9.63 -15.41 2.29
CA GLY A 180 -9.12 -16.61 2.94
C GLY A 180 -7.77 -17.12 2.38
N ASP A 181 -7.10 -17.92 3.20
CA ASP A 181 -5.75 -18.44 2.94
C ASP A 181 -5.65 -19.24 1.64
N ASP A 182 -6.67 -20.04 1.31
CA ASP A 182 -6.62 -20.90 0.11
C ASP A 182 -6.65 -20.05 -1.17
N THR A 183 -7.40 -18.96 -1.19
CA THR A 183 -7.39 -17.99 -2.29
C THR A 183 -6.00 -17.34 -2.41
N ALA A 184 -5.41 -16.90 -1.30
CA ALA A 184 -4.08 -16.29 -1.31
C ALA A 184 -3.00 -17.26 -1.81
N ARG A 185 -3.04 -18.53 -1.37
CA ARG A 185 -2.13 -19.61 -1.84
C ARG A 185 -2.30 -19.88 -3.34
N ALA A 186 -3.53 -19.91 -3.82
CA ALA A 186 -3.80 -20.12 -5.24
C ALA A 186 -3.25 -18.95 -6.09
N ILE A 187 -3.41 -17.71 -5.61
CA ILE A 187 -2.84 -16.53 -6.27
C ILE A 187 -1.31 -16.57 -6.26
N GLN A 188 -0.68 -16.92 -5.12
CA GLN A 188 0.76 -17.04 -4.99
C GLN A 188 1.33 -18.07 -5.98
N LEU A 189 0.70 -19.24 -6.06
CA LEU A 189 1.11 -20.31 -7.00
C LEU A 189 0.90 -19.86 -8.45
N GLY A 190 -0.23 -19.21 -8.75
CA GLY A 190 -0.52 -18.72 -10.10
C GLY A 190 0.42 -17.61 -10.58
N LEU A 191 1.04 -16.88 -9.66
CA LEU A 191 2.09 -15.89 -9.93
C LEU A 191 3.50 -16.50 -9.93
N GLU A 192 3.64 -17.79 -9.55
CA GLU A 192 4.96 -18.42 -9.32
C GLU A 192 5.83 -17.55 -8.37
N TYR A 193 5.20 -16.96 -7.34
CA TYR A 193 5.92 -16.12 -6.40
C TYR A 193 6.70 -16.97 -5.40
N ASP A 194 7.93 -17.34 -5.81
CA ASP A 194 8.93 -18.11 -5.06
C ASP A 194 10.28 -17.39 -5.12
N PRO A 195 10.47 -16.27 -4.37
CA PRO A 195 11.63 -15.40 -4.53
C PRO A 195 12.93 -16.04 -4.07
N ALA A 196 13.92 -16.05 -4.95
CA ALA A 196 15.28 -16.55 -4.72
C ALA A 196 16.34 -15.51 -5.11
N PRO A 197 16.49 -14.42 -4.34
CA PRO A 197 17.42 -13.36 -4.68
C PRO A 197 18.87 -13.85 -4.65
N PRO A 198 19.72 -13.44 -5.62
CA PRO A 198 21.11 -13.93 -5.72
C PRO A 198 22.03 -13.35 -4.64
N PHE A 199 21.60 -12.33 -3.91
CA PHE A 199 22.38 -11.65 -2.88
C PHE A 199 21.59 -11.55 -1.56
N ALA A 200 22.29 -11.67 -0.42
CA ALA A 200 21.71 -11.51 0.92
C ALA A 200 21.80 -10.06 1.42
N SER A 201 21.46 -9.08 0.58
CA SER A 201 21.56 -7.64 0.89
C SER A 201 20.20 -6.92 0.86
N GLY A 202 19.10 -7.67 0.89
CA GLY A 202 17.75 -7.10 0.80
C GLY A 202 17.20 -6.53 2.12
N ASN A 203 17.94 -6.66 3.23
CA ASN A 203 17.57 -6.17 4.55
C ASN A 203 18.78 -5.45 5.19
N PRO A 204 18.61 -4.24 5.78
CA PRO A 204 19.71 -3.52 6.41
C PRO A 204 20.37 -4.25 7.59
N GLU A 205 19.70 -5.23 8.20
CA GLU A 205 20.26 -6.06 9.29
C GLU A 205 21.30 -7.07 8.81
N VAL A 206 21.24 -7.47 7.53
CA VAL A 206 22.14 -8.47 6.94
C VAL A 206 23.04 -7.91 5.85
N ALA A 207 22.75 -6.72 5.34
CA ALA A 207 23.56 -6.04 4.34
C ALA A 207 24.84 -5.46 4.96
N ASP A 208 25.86 -5.23 4.11
CA ASP A 208 27.08 -4.55 4.51
C ASP A 208 26.77 -3.19 5.16
N PRO A 209 27.26 -2.89 6.38
CA PRO A 209 26.98 -1.64 7.06
C PRO A 209 27.41 -0.39 6.28
N ALA A 210 28.52 -0.46 5.51
CA ALA A 210 28.97 0.65 4.68
C ALA A 210 27.97 0.91 3.52
N LEU A 211 27.42 -0.14 2.91
CA LEU A 211 26.37 -0.03 1.90
C LEU A 211 25.09 0.57 2.50
N VAL A 212 24.69 0.14 3.68
CA VAL A 212 23.53 0.69 4.39
C VAL A 212 23.71 2.18 4.65
N ALA A 213 24.88 2.60 5.17
CA ALA A 213 25.19 4.01 5.42
C ALA A 213 25.19 4.85 4.13
N GLN A 214 25.80 4.33 3.05
CA GLN A 214 25.80 4.99 1.75
C GLN A 214 24.40 5.19 1.19
N LEU A 215 23.56 4.16 1.25
CA LEU A 215 22.18 4.26 0.74
C LEU A 215 21.33 5.18 1.62
N ARG A 216 21.49 5.13 2.96
CA ARG A 216 20.79 6.04 3.87
C ARG A 216 21.12 7.50 3.58
N ALA A 217 22.38 7.82 3.29
CA ALA A 217 22.81 9.18 2.95
C ALA A 217 22.12 9.74 1.67
N ARG A 218 21.72 8.87 0.73
CA ARG A 218 21.02 9.29 -0.49
C ARG A 218 19.61 9.81 -0.25
N PHE A 219 19.00 9.48 0.87
CA PHE A 219 17.66 9.97 1.23
C PHE A 219 17.69 11.35 1.88
N GLY A 220 18.88 11.89 2.17
CA GLY A 220 19.05 13.19 2.80
C GLY A 220 18.68 13.23 4.30
N PRO A 221 18.73 14.39 4.93
CA PRO A 221 18.35 14.58 6.32
C PRO A 221 16.85 14.36 6.54
N LEU A 222 16.45 14.30 7.81
CA LEU A 222 15.06 14.05 8.22
C LEU A 222 14.11 15.15 7.72
N SER A 223 14.56 16.41 7.75
CA SER A 223 13.81 17.56 7.24
C SER A 223 13.39 17.38 5.79
N ASP A 224 14.33 16.98 4.92
CA ASP A 224 14.06 16.79 3.49
C ASP A 224 13.06 15.64 3.24
N ARG A 225 13.11 14.62 4.10
CA ARG A 225 12.20 13.46 4.00
C ARG A 225 10.79 13.78 4.50
N LEU A 226 10.65 14.77 5.38
CA LEU A 226 9.37 15.30 5.86
C LEU A 226 8.84 16.44 4.97
N GLY A 227 9.66 17.00 4.09
CA GLY A 227 9.30 18.17 3.28
C GLY A 227 9.16 19.45 4.09
N VAL A 228 9.83 19.52 5.24
CA VAL A 228 9.95 20.74 6.06
C VAL A 228 11.33 21.34 5.81
N ALA A 229 11.35 22.58 5.32
CA ALA A 229 12.57 23.35 5.11
C ALA A 229 13.02 24.01 6.41
#